data_5e806f625b518295e4282d21931bb478
#
_entry.id   5e806f625b518295e4282d21931bb478
#
_cell.length_a   1.000
_cell.length_b   1.000
_cell.length_c   1.000
_cell.angle_alpha   90.00
_cell.angle_beta   90.00
_cell.angle_gamma   90.00
#
_symmetry.space_group_name_H-M   'P 1'
#
loop_
_entity.id
_entity.type
_entity.pdbx_description
1 polymer ?
#
loop_
_entity_poly.entity_id
_entity_poly.type
_entity_poly.pdbx_seq_one_letter_code
_entity_poly.pdbx_strand_id
1 'polypeptide(L)'
;MDTTRIVELSKKQGKSMTHLCKLIGKYRNYFADVRSKDLTVPTEYLVIIAEDLGTTVEYLTWQTDDPNPVQDESVEKRKTAIRIPVLGRVPAGIPLEAIEDIIDFEEIPADMVRGDSEYFGLRVSGDSMYPKYLEGDIIIVRRQDTCENGQDCVVYVNGYDATLKTVYLLDNGGIRLQPVNPQYAPKSYFVGDEPVSIAGVVVELRRKII
;
A
#
# COMPACT_ATOMS: atom_id res chain seq x y z
N MET A 1 -33.66 16.13 12.22
CA MET A 1 -32.35 15.82 12.83
C MET A 1 -31.85 17.02 13.62
N ASP A 2 -31.34 16.80 14.83
CA ASP A 2 -30.70 17.86 15.61
C ASP A 2 -29.30 18.20 15.05
N THR A 3 -29.12 19.47 14.70
CA THR A 3 -27.85 19.98 14.12
C THR A 3 -27.08 20.87 15.11
N THR A 4 -27.46 20.84 16.41
CA THR A 4 -26.87 21.71 17.44
C THR A 4 -25.36 21.51 17.53
N ARG A 5 -24.89 20.27 17.59
CA ARG A 5 -23.45 19.94 17.65
C ARG A 5 -22.66 20.43 16.44
N ILE A 6 -23.22 20.37 15.22
CA ILE A 6 -22.61 20.92 14.00
C ILE A 6 -22.44 22.44 14.16
N VAL A 7 -23.45 23.14 14.63
CA VAL A 7 -23.41 24.61 14.83
C VAL A 7 -22.39 25.00 15.91
N GLU A 8 -22.38 24.31 17.04
CA GLU A 8 -21.48 24.59 18.16
C GLU A 8 -20.00 24.38 17.77
N LEU A 9 -19.67 23.22 17.15
CA LEU A 9 -18.32 22.95 16.71
C LEU A 9 -17.86 23.94 15.64
N SER A 10 -18.71 24.26 14.65
CA SER A 10 -18.36 25.21 13.61
C SER A 10 -18.04 26.59 14.20
N LYS A 11 -18.85 27.07 15.19
CA LYS A 11 -18.56 28.33 15.90
C LYS A 11 -17.28 28.27 16.68
N LYS A 12 -17.01 27.19 17.42
CA LYS A 12 -15.79 26.98 18.21
C LYS A 12 -14.51 27.06 17.35
N GLN A 13 -14.60 26.57 16.10
CA GLN A 13 -13.49 26.57 15.15
C GLN A 13 -13.48 27.78 14.22
N GLY A 14 -14.37 28.77 14.41
CA GLY A 14 -14.44 29.94 13.54
C GLY A 14 -14.93 29.67 12.12
N LYS A 15 -15.56 28.53 11.89
CA LYS A 15 -16.12 28.15 10.59
C LYS A 15 -17.59 28.56 10.48
N SER A 16 -17.98 29.09 9.32
CA SER A 16 -19.37 29.51 9.11
C SER A 16 -20.23 28.35 8.60
N MET A 17 -21.53 28.37 8.91
CA MET A 17 -22.50 27.42 8.35
C MET A 17 -22.55 27.49 6.81
N THR A 18 -22.25 28.65 6.23
CA THR A 18 -22.13 28.83 4.77
C THR A 18 -20.95 28.04 4.22
N HIS A 19 -19.83 27.98 4.95
CA HIS A 19 -18.68 27.15 4.59
C HIS A 19 -19.08 25.68 4.51
N LEU A 20 -19.73 25.15 5.56
CA LEU A 20 -20.18 23.76 5.59
C LEU A 20 -21.19 23.44 4.48
N CYS A 21 -22.13 24.35 4.19
CA CYS A 21 -23.06 24.17 3.08
C CYS A 21 -22.33 24.09 1.72
N LYS A 22 -21.32 24.95 1.51
CA LYS A 22 -20.50 24.94 0.28
C LYS A 22 -19.68 23.67 0.18
N LEU A 23 -19.12 23.19 1.28
CA LEU A 23 -18.30 21.97 1.37
C LEU A 23 -19.07 20.74 0.89
N ILE A 24 -20.35 20.63 1.26
CA ILE A 24 -21.23 19.51 0.85
C ILE A 24 -22.04 19.80 -0.43
N GLY A 25 -21.70 20.87 -1.17
CA GLY A 25 -22.36 21.22 -2.42
C GLY A 25 -23.83 21.67 -2.27
N LYS A 26 -24.22 22.23 -1.08
CA LYS A 26 -25.59 22.67 -0.81
C LYS A 26 -25.70 24.18 -0.71
N TYR A 27 -26.94 24.68 -0.88
CA TYR A 27 -27.26 26.10 -0.80
C TYR A 27 -27.15 26.62 0.65
N ARG A 28 -26.92 27.93 0.79
CA ARG A 28 -26.58 28.63 2.05
C ARG A 28 -27.50 28.31 3.23
N ASN A 29 -28.80 28.11 3.00
CA ASN A 29 -29.78 27.89 4.04
C ASN A 29 -30.11 26.42 4.31
N TYR A 30 -29.36 25.48 3.74
CA TYR A 30 -29.62 24.05 3.87
C TYR A 30 -29.84 23.57 5.30
N PHE A 31 -28.96 23.93 6.24
CA PHE A 31 -29.12 23.52 7.65
C PHE A 31 -30.29 24.21 8.38
N ALA A 32 -30.71 25.40 7.95
CA ALA A 32 -31.90 26.03 8.45
C ALA A 32 -33.17 25.26 8.02
N ASP A 33 -33.18 24.80 6.76
CA ASP A 33 -34.26 23.96 6.24
C ASP A 33 -34.29 22.58 6.90
N VAL A 34 -33.11 21.96 7.12
CA VAL A 34 -33.02 20.68 7.85
C VAL A 34 -33.68 20.79 9.22
N ARG A 35 -33.45 21.87 9.97
CA ARG A 35 -34.05 22.09 11.30
C ARG A 35 -35.53 22.41 11.23
N SER A 36 -35.95 23.30 10.32
CA SER A 36 -37.33 23.77 10.24
C SER A 36 -38.28 22.70 9.70
N LYS A 37 -37.83 21.81 8.86
CA LYS A 37 -38.58 20.76 8.19
C LYS A 37 -38.35 19.36 8.78
N ASP A 38 -37.58 19.28 9.87
CA ASP A 38 -37.14 18.03 10.51
C ASP A 38 -36.58 16.99 9.53
N LEU A 39 -35.72 17.44 8.59
CA LEU A 39 -35.09 16.58 7.61
C LEU A 39 -33.88 15.88 8.22
N THR A 40 -33.51 14.75 7.64
CA THR A 40 -32.28 14.05 7.97
C THR A 40 -31.17 14.50 7.04
N VAL A 41 -29.97 14.75 7.58
CA VAL A 41 -28.76 14.97 6.77
C VAL A 41 -28.23 13.62 6.33
N PRO A 42 -28.04 13.38 5.02
CA PRO A 42 -27.45 12.14 4.52
C PRO A 42 -26.08 11.84 5.15
N THR A 43 -25.81 10.58 5.43
CA THR A 43 -24.55 10.14 6.08
C THR A 43 -23.30 10.58 5.31
N GLU A 44 -23.36 10.59 3.99
CA GLU A 44 -22.27 11.08 3.12
C GLU A 44 -21.87 12.54 3.41
N TYR A 45 -22.84 13.42 3.71
CA TYR A 45 -22.57 14.80 4.09
C TYR A 45 -22.06 14.91 5.54
N LEU A 46 -22.57 14.05 6.43
CA LEU A 46 -22.09 14.01 7.82
C LEU A 46 -20.63 13.58 7.91
N VAL A 47 -20.16 12.65 7.06
CA VAL A 47 -18.76 12.25 6.99
C VAL A 47 -17.88 13.42 6.59
N ILE A 48 -18.23 14.15 5.53
CA ILE A 48 -17.48 15.31 5.04
C ILE A 48 -17.42 16.43 6.11
N ILE A 49 -18.56 16.67 6.80
CA ILE A 49 -18.65 17.67 7.86
C ILE A 49 -17.84 17.25 9.09
N ALA A 50 -17.88 15.97 9.47
CA ALA A 50 -17.13 15.44 10.59
C ALA A 50 -15.63 15.57 10.37
N GLU A 51 -15.15 15.26 9.18
CA GLU A 51 -13.74 15.45 8.79
C GLU A 51 -13.32 16.93 8.85
N ASP A 52 -14.10 17.84 8.29
CA ASP A 52 -13.81 19.28 8.33
C ASP A 52 -13.83 19.83 9.76
N LEU A 53 -14.74 19.35 10.62
CA LEU A 53 -14.85 19.76 12.02
C LEU A 53 -13.95 18.97 12.99
N GLY A 54 -13.13 18.02 12.50
CA GLY A 54 -12.23 17.20 13.34
C GLY A 54 -12.99 16.39 14.40
N THR A 55 -14.12 15.79 14.03
CA THR A 55 -15.00 15.01 14.93
C THR A 55 -15.53 13.76 14.22
N THR A 56 -16.45 13.05 14.85
CA THR A 56 -17.05 11.83 14.28
C THR A 56 -18.52 12.04 13.89
N VAL A 57 -19.02 11.20 12.99
CA VAL A 57 -20.44 11.16 12.63
C VAL A 57 -21.29 10.78 13.85
N GLU A 58 -20.79 9.87 14.69
CA GLU A 58 -21.43 9.41 15.91
C GLU A 58 -21.65 10.58 16.91
N TYR A 59 -20.63 11.45 17.04
CA TYR A 59 -20.76 12.65 17.84
C TYR A 59 -21.79 13.62 17.25
N LEU A 60 -21.72 13.89 15.94
CA LEU A 60 -22.67 14.80 15.28
C LEU A 60 -24.13 14.32 15.33
N THR A 61 -24.33 12.99 15.44
CA THR A 61 -25.66 12.34 15.49
C THR A 61 -26.11 11.97 16.92
N TRP A 62 -25.41 12.42 17.96
CA TRP A 62 -25.71 12.14 19.37
C TRP A 62 -25.59 10.66 19.77
N GLN A 63 -24.85 9.85 19.05
CA GLN A 63 -24.57 8.46 19.39
C GLN A 63 -23.46 8.32 20.44
N THR A 64 -22.60 9.35 20.58
CA THR A 64 -21.58 9.49 21.61
C THR A 64 -21.46 10.92 22.09
N ASP A 65 -21.00 11.13 23.31
CA ASP A 65 -20.70 12.46 23.87
C ASP A 65 -19.22 12.86 23.73
N ASP A 66 -18.37 11.96 23.24
CA ASP A 66 -16.97 12.23 22.96
C ASP A 66 -16.83 12.87 21.56
N PRO A 67 -16.40 14.15 21.48
CA PRO A 67 -16.18 14.82 20.21
C PRO A 67 -14.92 14.37 19.50
N ASN A 68 -13.99 13.71 20.22
CA ASN A 68 -12.75 13.27 19.62
C ASN A 68 -13.04 12.05 18.75
N PRO A 69 -12.52 12.01 17.50
CA PRO A 69 -12.54 10.77 16.76
C PRO A 69 -11.82 9.74 17.63
N VAL A 70 -12.50 8.64 17.92
CA VAL A 70 -11.79 7.45 18.43
C VAL A 70 -10.69 7.23 17.41
N GLN A 71 -9.45 7.48 17.81
CA GLN A 71 -8.29 7.07 17.03
C GLN A 71 -8.31 5.55 17.05
N ASP A 72 -9.19 4.97 16.26
CA ASP A 72 -9.10 3.57 15.92
C ASP A 72 -7.85 3.47 15.04
N GLU A 73 -6.72 3.15 15.69
CA GLU A 73 -5.44 2.90 15.01
C GLU A 73 -5.62 1.94 13.82
N SER A 74 -6.68 1.12 13.86
CA SER A 74 -7.05 0.21 12.77
C SER A 74 -7.65 0.95 11.57
N VAL A 75 -8.34 2.08 11.77
CA VAL A 75 -8.93 2.90 10.69
C VAL A 75 -7.88 3.84 10.09
N GLU A 76 -6.98 4.42 10.90
CA GLU A 76 -5.82 5.16 10.38
C GLU A 76 -4.86 4.24 9.61
N LYS A 77 -4.58 3.04 10.14
CA LYS A 77 -3.81 2.03 9.39
C LYS A 77 -4.48 1.65 8.06
N ARG A 78 -5.81 1.59 7.99
CA ARG A 78 -6.53 1.32 6.73
C ARG A 78 -6.47 2.49 5.75
N LYS A 79 -6.48 3.74 6.21
CA LYS A 79 -6.32 4.94 5.35
C LYS A 79 -4.89 5.10 4.81
N THR A 80 -3.91 4.44 5.42
CA THR A 80 -2.50 4.49 5.06
C THR A 80 -1.96 3.19 4.44
N ALA A 81 -2.81 2.20 4.21
CA ALA A 81 -2.42 0.96 3.57
C ALA A 81 -2.65 1.03 2.06
N ILE A 82 -1.64 0.60 1.31
CA ILE A 82 -1.68 0.50 -0.15
C ILE A 82 -1.82 -0.98 -0.51
N ARG A 83 -2.83 -1.29 -1.30
CA ARG A 83 -3.06 -2.65 -1.79
C ARG A 83 -2.19 -2.92 -3.00
N ILE A 84 -1.38 -3.97 -2.92
CA ILE A 84 -0.50 -4.41 -4.00
C ILE A 84 -0.88 -5.83 -4.47
N PRO A 85 -0.71 -6.16 -5.76
CA PRO A 85 -0.97 -7.51 -6.25
C PRO A 85 0.13 -8.48 -5.78
N VAL A 86 -0.25 -9.72 -5.47
CA VAL A 86 0.68 -10.84 -5.27
C VAL A 86 0.65 -11.71 -6.51
N LEU A 87 1.82 -11.92 -7.08
CA LEU A 87 2.02 -12.66 -8.32
C LEU A 87 2.48 -14.09 -8.04
N GLY A 88 2.03 -15.03 -8.84
CA GLY A 88 2.56 -16.38 -8.87
C GLY A 88 3.89 -16.43 -9.63
N ARG A 89 3.99 -15.65 -10.71
CA ARG A 89 5.19 -15.49 -11.55
C ARG A 89 5.33 -14.04 -11.99
N VAL A 90 6.55 -13.62 -12.26
CA VAL A 90 6.86 -12.30 -12.82
C VAL A 90 7.51 -12.49 -14.18
N PRO A 91 6.76 -12.45 -15.28
CA PRO A 91 7.33 -12.59 -16.62
C PRO A 91 8.14 -11.35 -17.01
N ALA A 92 9.25 -11.55 -17.72
CA ALA A 92 10.10 -10.46 -18.17
C ALA A 92 9.43 -9.62 -19.27
N GLY A 93 9.66 -8.32 -19.24
CA GLY A 93 9.20 -7.39 -20.29
C GLY A 93 7.72 -7.07 -20.29
N ILE A 94 6.96 -7.56 -19.32
CA ILE A 94 5.53 -7.23 -19.16
C ILE A 94 5.36 -6.17 -18.07
N PRO A 95 4.69 -5.04 -18.34
CA PRO A 95 4.32 -4.08 -17.30
C PRO A 95 3.47 -4.73 -16.21
N LEU A 96 3.61 -4.27 -14.96
CA LEU A 96 2.91 -4.87 -13.81
C LEU A 96 1.39 -4.90 -14.00
N GLU A 97 0.83 -3.85 -14.61
CA GLU A 97 -0.61 -3.70 -14.88
C GLU A 97 -1.12 -4.69 -15.92
N ALA A 98 -0.24 -5.27 -16.72
CA ALA A 98 -0.57 -6.24 -17.76
C ALA A 98 -0.30 -7.70 -17.33
N ILE A 99 0.12 -7.94 -16.07
CA ILE A 99 0.33 -9.28 -15.55
C ILE A 99 -1.01 -9.87 -15.11
N GLU A 100 -1.42 -10.95 -15.77
CA GLU A 100 -2.69 -11.65 -15.48
C GLU A 100 -2.57 -12.67 -14.32
N ASP A 101 -1.35 -13.06 -13.93
CA ASP A 101 -1.09 -14.10 -12.90
C ASP A 101 -1.13 -13.52 -11.46
N ILE A 102 -2.20 -12.78 -11.15
CA ILE A 102 -2.45 -12.29 -9.80
C ILE A 102 -3.15 -13.40 -9.02
N ILE A 103 -2.49 -13.89 -7.97
CA ILE A 103 -2.98 -14.98 -7.13
C ILE A 103 -3.56 -14.53 -5.79
N ASP A 104 -3.21 -13.31 -5.33
CA ASP A 104 -3.66 -12.73 -4.07
C ASP A 104 -3.38 -11.22 -4.06
N PHE A 105 -3.72 -10.56 -2.96
CA PHE A 105 -3.37 -9.16 -2.69
C PHE A 105 -2.83 -9.02 -1.27
N GLU A 106 -1.86 -8.15 -1.10
CA GLU A 106 -1.31 -7.77 0.21
C GLU A 106 -1.45 -6.26 0.43
N GLU A 107 -1.52 -5.85 1.69
CA GLU A 107 -1.53 -4.44 2.07
C GLU A 107 -0.17 -4.05 2.64
N ILE A 108 0.42 -2.98 2.12
CA ILE A 108 1.66 -2.40 2.64
C ILE A 108 1.39 -1.03 3.25
N PRO A 109 2.12 -0.63 4.31
CA PRO A 109 2.01 0.72 4.87
C PRO A 109 2.38 1.78 3.83
N ALA A 110 1.65 2.90 3.81
CA ALA A 110 1.93 3.98 2.86
C ALA A 110 3.32 4.61 3.05
N ASP A 111 3.84 4.58 4.27
CA ASP A 111 5.19 5.07 4.61
C ASP A 111 6.32 4.17 4.08
N MET A 112 6.00 2.91 3.70
CA MET A 112 6.92 2.04 2.96
C MET A 112 7.13 2.53 1.53
N VAL A 113 6.13 3.18 0.93
CA VAL A 113 6.17 3.61 -0.48
C VAL A 113 7.02 4.86 -0.62
N ARG A 114 8.09 4.77 -1.40
CA ARG A 114 9.03 5.87 -1.65
C ARG A 114 8.75 6.49 -3.02
N GLY A 115 8.28 7.73 -3.03
CA GLY A 115 7.97 8.46 -4.26
C GLY A 115 6.99 7.68 -5.15
N ASP A 116 7.28 7.60 -6.44
CA ASP A 116 6.47 6.90 -7.44
C ASP A 116 6.87 5.41 -7.61
N SER A 117 7.57 4.82 -6.61
CA SER A 117 8.00 3.42 -6.70
C SER A 117 6.81 2.47 -6.69
N GLU A 118 6.80 1.53 -7.61
CA GLU A 118 5.82 0.44 -7.67
C GLU A 118 6.25 -0.72 -6.76
N TYR A 119 5.26 -1.40 -6.17
CA TYR A 119 5.46 -2.57 -5.32
C TYR A 119 4.56 -3.72 -5.76
N PHE A 120 5.06 -4.91 -5.62
CA PHE A 120 4.28 -6.13 -5.81
C PHE A 120 4.71 -7.20 -4.82
N GLY A 121 3.80 -8.11 -4.50
CA GLY A 121 4.10 -9.35 -3.81
C GLY A 121 4.51 -10.44 -4.81
N LEU A 122 5.41 -11.32 -4.43
CA LEU A 122 5.72 -12.52 -5.19
C LEU A 122 5.73 -13.72 -4.24
N ARG A 123 5.05 -14.80 -4.64
CA ARG A 123 5.11 -16.06 -3.91
C ARG A 123 6.41 -16.78 -4.22
N VAL A 124 7.15 -17.12 -3.16
CA VAL A 124 8.40 -17.88 -3.28
C VAL A 124 8.08 -19.32 -3.70
N SER A 125 8.76 -19.80 -4.72
CA SER A 125 8.71 -21.17 -5.21
C SER A 125 10.11 -21.75 -5.22
N GLY A 126 10.24 -22.99 -4.75
CA GLY A 126 11.52 -23.69 -4.62
C GLY A 126 12.30 -23.29 -3.36
N ASP A 127 13.49 -23.88 -3.22
CA ASP A 127 14.28 -23.88 -2.00
C ASP A 127 15.69 -23.27 -2.14
N SER A 128 16.01 -22.67 -3.29
CA SER A 128 17.35 -22.12 -3.54
C SER A 128 17.74 -21.00 -2.57
N MET A 129 16.78 -20.38 -1.90
CA MET A 129 16.97 -19.32 -0.90
C MET A 129 16.69 -19.79 0.54
N TYR A 130 16.55 -21.12 0.75
CA TYR A 130 16.44 -21.71 2.09
C TYR A 130 17.74 -21.50 2.89
N PRO A 131 17.71 -21.26 4.20
CA PRO A 131 16.53 -21.17 5.09
C PRO A 131 15.92 -19.77 5.21
N LYS A 132 16.46 -18.76 4.53
CA LYS A 132 15.99 -17.38 4.64
C LYS A 132 14.55 -17.24 4.13
N TYR A 133 14.28 -17.82 2.97
CA TYR A 133 12.96 -17.86 2.35
C TYR A 133 12.51 -19.30 2.19
N LEU A 134 11.25 -19.57 2.54
CA LEU A 134 10.63 -20.89 2.40
C LEU A 134 9.64 -20.89 1.24
N GLU A 135 9.41 -22.05 0.67
CA GLU A 135 8.35 -22.21 -0.32
C GLU A 135 7.01 -21.79 0.25
N GLY A 136 6.25 -20.98 -0.51
CA GLY A 136 4.96 -20.42 -0.09
C GLY A 136 5.05 -19.10 0.66
N ASP A 137 6.23 -18.63 1.06
CA ASP A 137 6.40 -17.27 1.58
C ASP A 137 5.96 -16.24 0.54
N ILE A 138 5.52 -15.06 1.01
CA ILE A 138 5.28 -13.91 0.16
C ILE A 138 6.38 -12.89 0.43
N ILE A 139 7.10 -12.49 -0.60
CA ILE A 139 8.06 -11.38 -0.54
C ILE A 139 7.44 -10.12 -1.13
N ILE A 140 7.63 -8.99 -0.45
CA ILE A 140 7.26 -7.69 -0.99
C ILE A 140 8.48 -7.13 -1.72
N VAL A 141 8.28 -6.80 -2.98
CA VAL A 141 9.33 -6.37 -3.89
C VAL A 141 9.08 -4.93 -4.30
N ARG A 142 10.07 -4.07 -4.12
CA ARG A 142 10.08 -2.73 -4.72
C ARG A 142 10.66 -2.84 -6.14
N ARG A 143 9.88 -2.42 -7.14
CA ARG A 143 10.29 -2.43 -8.54
C ARG A 143 11.40 -1.42 -8.80
N GLN A 144 12.52 -1.88 -9.29
CA GLN A 144 13.67 -1.07 -9.71
C GLN A 144 14.63 -1.94 -10.53
N ASP A 145 15.40 -1.31 -11.37
CA ASP A 145 16.38 -1.97 -12.28
C ASP A 145 17.82 -2.02 -11.74
N THR A 146 18.03 -1.51 -10.53
CA THR A 146 19.34 -1.46 -9.87
C THR A 146 19.24 -2.03 -8.46
N CYS A 147 20.38 -2.48 -7.90
CA CYS A 147 20.49 -2.92 -6.52
C CYS A 147 21.86 -2.59 -5.94
N GLU A 148 21.97 -2.71 -4.62
CA GLU A 148 23.24 -2.68 -3.89
C GLU A 148 23.79 -4.10 -3.68
N ASN A 149 25.10 -4.21 -3.47
CA ASN A 149 25.74 -5.49 -3.20
C ASN A 149 25.16 -6.19 -1.96
N GLY A 150 24.80 -7.46 -2.11
CA GLY A 150 24.26 -8.28 -1.04
C GLY A 150 22.76 -8.13 -0.82
N GLN A 151 22.05 -7.36 -1.65
CA GLN A 151 20.59 -7.32 -1.60
C GLN A 151 19.97 -8.55 -2.25
N ASP A 152 18.84 -8.99 -1.69
CA ASP A 152 18.03 -10.04 -2.32
C ASP A 152 17.11 -9.40 -3.36
N CYS A 153 17.22 -9.90 -4.56
CA CYS A 153 16.55 -9.35 -5.72
C CYS A 153 15.78 -10.42 -6.49
N VAL A 154 14.68 -10.01 -7.06
CA VAL A 154 14.04 -10.75 -8.14
C VAL A 154 14.73 -10.36 -9.43
N VAL A 155 15.29 -11.35 -10.14
CA VAL A 155 16.11 -11.14 -11.34
C VAL A 155 15.64 -12.01 -12.49
N TYR A 156 15.76 -11.51 -13.71
CA TYR A 156 15.57 -12.28 -14.94
C TYR A 156 16.94 -12.70 -15.48
N VAL A 157 17.01 -13.93 -15.95
CA VAL A 157 18.15 -14.44 -16.69
C VAL A 157 17.68 -14.78 -18.09
N ASN A 158 18.30 -14.18 -19.13
CA ASN A 158 17.95 -14.38 -20.54
C ASN A 158 16.47 -14.04 -20.87
N GLY A 159 15.84 -13.14 -20.09
CA GLY A 159 14.46 -12.70 -20.33
C GLY A 159 13.37 -13.74 -20.04
N TYR A 160 13.71 -14.79 -19.30
CA TYR A 160 12.75 -15.80 -18.84
C TYR A 160 12.15 -15.44 -17.47
N ASP A 161 11.43 -16.40 -16.90
CA ASP A 161 10.80 -16.23 -15.58
C ASP A 161 11.79 -15.76 -14.51
N ALA A 162 11.30 -14.91 -13.62
CA ALA A 162 12.09 -14.33 -12.56
C ALA A 162 12.54 -15.36 -11.52
N THR A 163 13.73 -15.17 -10.97
CA THR A 163 14.26 -15.96 -9.86
C THR A 163 14.72 -15.06 -8.71
N LEU A 164 14.58 -15.53 -7.47
CA LEU A 164 15.05 -14.83 -6.27
C LEU A 164 16.49 -15.24 -5.96
N LYS A 165 17.40 -14.28 -5.86
CA LYS A 165 18.82 -14.49 -5.49
C LYS A 165 19.36 -13.29 -4.71
N THR A 166 20.39 -13.52 -3.91
CA THR A 166 21.25 -12.43 -3.41
C THR A 166 22.18 -11.99 -4.55
N VAL A 167 22.21 -10.70 -4.83
CA VAL A 167 22.94 -10.13 -5.96
C VAL A 167 24.24 -9.49 -5.50
N TYR A 168 25.31 -9.77 -6.22
CA TYR A 168 26.60 -9.09 -6.05
C TYR A 168 27.07 -8.52 -7.39
N LEU A 169 27.32 -7.23 -7.41
CA LEU A 169 27.94 -6.53 -8.54
C LEU A 169 29.46 -6.70 -8.44
N LEU A 170 30.08 -7.17 -9.49
CA LEU A 170 31.51 -7.46 -9.52
C LEU A 170 32.28 -6.28 -10.14
N ASP A 171 33.49 -6.02 -9.63
CA ASP A 171 34.37 -4.91 -10.07
C ASP A 171 34.65 -4.88 -11.58
N ASN A 172 34.57 -6.04 -12.23
CA ASN A 172 34.77 -6.20 -13.69
C ASN A 172 33.49 -6.03 -14.52
N GLY A 173 32.43 -5.46 -13.92
CA GLY A 173 31.14 -5.24 -14.57
C GLY A 173 30.25 -6.49 -14.68
N GLY A 174 30.65 -7.61 -14.07
CA GLY A 174 29.81 -8.81 -13.95
C GLY A 174 28.80 -8.73 -12.84
N ILE A 175 27.85 -9.67 -12.86
CA ILE A 175 26.85 -9.86 -11.82
C ILE A 175 26.90 -11.30 -11.32
N ARG A 176 26.94 -11.49 -9.98
CA ARG A 176 26.87 -12.81 -9.37
C ARG A 176 25.53 -12.98 -8.66
N LEU A 177 24.83 -14.05 -9.04
CA LEU A 177 23.59 -14.49 -8.43
C LEU A 177 23.91 -15.59 -7.42
N GLN A 178 23.74 -15.28 -6.13
CA GLN A 178 24.10 -16.15 -5.02
C GLN A 178 22.83 -16.75 -4.40
N PRO A 179 22.60 -18.07 -4.47
CA PRO A 179 21.64 -18.77 -3.64
C PRO A 179 22.03 -18.70 -2.16
N VAL A 180 21.07 -18.67 -1.25
CA VAL A 180 21.32 -18.82 0.19
C VAL A 180 21.51 -20.29 0.55
N ASN A 181 20.79 -21.20 -0.10
CA ASN A 181 20.91 -22.63 0.10
C ASN A 181 22.25 -23.15 -0.46
N PRO A 182 23.14 -23.71 0.37
CA PRO A 182 24.47 -24.18 -0.05
C PRO A 182 24.43 -25.37 -1.02
N GLN A 183 23.28 -26.01 -1.20
CA GLN A 183 23.12 -27.08 -2.20
C GLN A 183 23.15 -26.54 -3.65
N TYR A 184 22.96 -25.22 -3.82
CA TYR A 184 22.98 -24.55 -5.12
C TYR A 184 24.24 -23.74 -5.28
N ALA A 185 24.96 -23.95 -6.38
CA ALA A 185 26.15 -23.18 -6.70
C ALA A 185 25.78 -21.74 -7.16
N PRO A 186 26.55 -20.71 -6.77
CA PRO A 186 26.41 -19.38 -7.33
C PRO A 186 26.76 -19.36 -8.82
N LYS A 187 26.09 -18.47 -9.57
CA LYS A 187 26.37 -18.24 -10.99
C LYS A 187 26.79 -16.80 -11.20
N SER A 188 27.85 -16.60 -11.98
CA SER A 188 28.31 -15.28 -12.39
C SER A 188 28.08 -15.10 -13.89
N TYR A 189 27.69 -13.89 -14.28
CA TYR A 189 27.39 -13.49 -15.65
C TYR A 189 28.21 -12.23 -15.97
N PHE A 190 28.81 -12.20 -17.16
CA PHE A 190 29.68 -11.14 -17.63
C PHE A 190 29.13 -10.53 -18.92
N VAL A 191 29.76 -9.46 -19.36
CA VAL A 191 29.45 -8.85 -20.66
C VAL A 191 29.67 -9.87 -21.78
N GLY A 192 28.60 -10.17 -22.52
CA GLY A 192 28.63 -11.19 -23.60
C GLY A 192 27.98 -12.52 -23.21
N ASP A 193 27.73 -12.76 -21.94
CA ASP A 193 26.92 -13.88 -21.46
C ASP A 193 25.40 -13.61 -21.62
N GLU A 194 24.58 -14.52 -21.11
CA GLU A 194 23.15 -14.33 -21.04
C GLU A 194 22.81 -13.04 -20.25
N PRO A 195 21.94 -12.18 -20.78
CA PRO A 195 21.61 -10.93 -20.12
C PRO A 195 20.89 -11.19 -18.78
N VAL A 196 21.32 -10.50 -17.74
CA VAL A 196 20.68 -10.48 -16.43
C VAL A 196 20.11 -9.10 -16.20
N SER A 197 18.84 -9.03 -15.82
CA SER A 197 18.18 -7.77 -15.43
C SER A 197 17.49 -7.92 -14.09
N ILE A 198 17.43 -6.84 -13.33
CA ILE A 198 16.78 -6.78 -12.02
C ILE A 198 15.32 -6.38 -12.24
N ALA A 199 14.39 -7.16 -11.68
CA ALA A 199 12.96 -6.83 -11.65
C ALA A 199 12.61 -5.98 -10.43
N GLY A 200 13.36 -6.15 -9.33
CA GLY A 200 13.17 -5.39 -8.11
C GLY A 200 13.94 -5.97 -6.92
N VAL A 201 13.95 -5.21 -5.83
CA VAL A 201 14.61 -5.54 -4.56
C VAL A 201 13.59 -5.95 -3.53
N VAL A 202 13.86 -7.03 -2.81
CA VAL A 202 13.02 -7.50 -1.69
C VAL A 202 13.15 -6.53 -0.52
N VAL A 203 12.02 -6.04 -0.03
CA VAL A 203 11.95 -5.09 1.08
C VAL A 203 11.30 -5.68 2.33
N GLU A 204 10.48 -6.73 2.18
CA GLU A 204 9.79 -7.40 3.29
C GLU A 204 9.53 -8.86 2.96
N LEU A 205 9.52 -9.70 3.99
CA LEU A 205 9.13 -11.11 3.92
C LEU A 205 7.90 -11.34 4.80
N ARG A 206 6.89 -11.99 4.25
CA ARG A 206 5.70 -12.41 4.98
C ARG A 206 5.56 -13.91 4.98
N ARG A 207 5.46 -14.47 6.17
CA ARG A 207 5.26 -15.91 6.38
C ARG A 207 4.05 -16.14 7.25
N LYS A 208 3.08 -16.89 6.73
CA LYS A 208 1.94 -17.38 7.52
C LYS A 208 2.39 -18.61 8.29
N ILE A 209 2.30 -18.56 9.62
CA ILE A 209 2.50 -19.74 10.49
C ILE A 209 1.11 -20.28 10.77
N ILE A 210 0.86 -21.52 10.32
CA ILE A 210 -0.42 -22.23 10.49
C ILE A 210 -0.32 -23.08 11.76
#